data_61f0812f53c1ed9f9842a18f6951f9f7
#
_entry.id   61f0812f53c1ed9f9842a18f6951f9f7
#
_cell.length_a   1.000
_cell.length_b   1.000
_cell.length_c   1.000
_cell.angle_alpha   90.00
_cell.angle_beta   90.00
_cell.angle_gamma   90.00
#
_symmetry.space_group_name_H-M   'P 1'
#
loop_
_entity.id
_entity.type
_entity.pdbx_description
1 polymer ?
#
loop_
_entity_poly.entity_id
_entity_poly.type
_entity_poly.pdbx_seq_one_letter_code
_entity_poly.pdbx_strand_id
1 'polypeptide(L)'
;QTIQPTPLHLNQVITGVEKLLHRLIGEDIQIVVHLAPDLGVVLADAGQMEQVILNLAVNARDAMPKGGQLVFETRNVELGDSIANANNLTAGRYIEFLVGDTGTGMDLSVQTRLFEPFFTTKPTGKGTGLGLSTVYGILKRAHGHITFTSQPGHGTTFRIFLPRIDTNLAAAPDPRPADATLRGRERVLIVEDDATVCELVRSVLDSHGYSVLTAAQPDEAETLFAQPDGQDVDLMVSDVVMPGLSGMELASRLSRKNPRMKVLFMSGYIDDAIVRAGIEEKDVAFLQKPFTPVALARKVREVLDGTRIE
;
A
#
# COMPACT_ATOMS: atom_id res chain seq x y z
N GLN A 1 -10.72 9.26 1.04
CA GLN A 1 -9.59 10.01 0.43
C GLN A 1 -10.10 10.76 -0.78
N THR A 2 -9.97 12.08 -0.76
CA THR A 2 -10.22 12.89 -1.96
C THR A 2 -9.13 12.53 -2.97
N ILE A 3 -9.48 11.76 -4.00
CA ILE A 3 -8.57 11.35 -5.07
C ILE A 3 -8.26 12.60 -5.88
N GLN A 4 -7.01 13.05 -5.87
CA GLN A 4 -6.57 14.20 -6.67
C GLN A 4 -5.56 13.73 -7.72
N PRO A 5 -6.03 13.43 -8.96
CA PRO A 5 -5.12 13.14 -10.04
C PRO A 5 -4.28 14.39 -10.34
N THR A 6 -2.98 14.25 -10.23
CA THR A 6 -1.99 15.29 -10.56
C THR A 6 -1.02 14.77 -11.60
N PRO A 7 -0.34 15.65 -12.36
CA PRO A 7 0.77 15.23 -13.20
C PRO A 7 1.81 14.48 -12.39
N LEU A 8 2.10 13.25 -12.79
CA LEU A 8 2.91 12.31 -12.03
C LEU A 8 4.03 11.72 -12.88
N HIS A 9 5.26 11.72 -12.35
CA HIS A 9 6.41 10.98 -12.88
C HIS A 9 6.46 9.59 -12.25
N LEU A 10 6.06 8.56 -12.97
CA LEU A 10 5.95 7.19 -12.43
C LEU A 10 7.30 6.63 -11.94
N ASN A 11 8.41 6.98 -12.60
CA ASN A 11 9.74 6.56 -12.14
C ASN A 11 10.06 7.04 -10.71
N GLN A 12 9.62 8.26 -10.34
CA GLN A 12 9.82 8.75 -8.97
C GLN A 12 9.03 7.94 -7.95
N VAL A 13 7.82 7.52 -8.29
CA VAL A 13 7.01 6.66 -7.43
C VAL A 13 7.68 5.30 -7.22
N ILE A 14 8.15 4.66 -8.30
CA ILE A 14 8.83 3.36 -8.24
C ILE A 14 10.10 3.46 -7.36
N THR A 15 10.93 4.49 -7.60
CA THR A 15 12.15 4.71 -6.80
C THR A 15 11.83 5.03 -5.34
N GLY A 16 10.73 5.76 -5.08
CA GLY A 16 10.27 6.09 -3.73
C GLY A 16 9.88 4.87 -2.90
N VAL A 17 9.32 3.84 -3.52
CA VAL A 17 8.91 2.60 -2.83
C VAL A 17 9.98 1.51 -2.85
N GLU A 18 11.12 1.70 -3.52
CA GLU A 18 12.16 0.66 -3.72
C GLU A 18 12.65 0.08 -2.39
N LYS A 19 12.97 0.93 -1.41
CA LYS A 19 13.43 0.49 -0.08
C LYS A 19 12.36 -0.33 0.65
N LEU A 20 11.10 0.03 0.46
CA LEU A 20 9.97 -0.68 1.02
C LEU A 20 9.78 -2.03 0.33
N LEU A 21 9.92 -2.08 -1.00
CA LEU A 21 9.84 -3.31 -1.77
C LEU A 21 10.88 -4.33 -1.30
N HIS A 22 12.14 -3.94 -1.10
CA HIS A 22 13.18 -4.83 -0.57
C HIS A 22 12.81 -5.46 0.77
N ARG A 23 12.16 -4.70 1.66
CA ARG A 23 11.72 -5.20 2.98
C ARG A 23 10.52 -6.14 2.89
N LEU A 24 9.53 -5.80 2.03
CA LEU A 24 8.30 -6.59 1.88
C LEU A 24 8.50 -7.89 1.11
N ILE A 25 9.42 -7.88 0.16
CA ILE A 25 9.63 -9.01 -0.77
C ILE A 25 10.56 -10.07 -0.15
N GLY A 26 11.51 -9.66 0.68
CA GLY A 26 12.51 -10.54 1.30
C GLY A 26 13.77 -10.71 0.44
N GLU A 27 14.83 -11.25 1.04
CA GLU A 27 16.15 -11.36 0.42
C GLU A 27 16.23 -12.48 -0.62
N ASP A 28 15.30 -13.42 -0.60
CA ASP A 28 15.27 -14.57 -1.53
C ASP A 28 14.79 -14.20 -2.95
N ILE A 29 14.27 -12.98 -3.14
CA ILE A 29 13.78 -12.50 -4.43
C ILE A 29 14.61 -11.31 -4.89
N GLN A 30 15.23 -11.47 -6.06
CA GLN A 30 15.99 -10.40 -6.71
C GLN A 30 15.02 -9.38 -7.32
N ILE A 31 15.10 -8.12 -6.91
CA ILE A 31 14.38 -7.00 -7.54
C ILE A 31 15.26 -6.41 -8.63
N VAL A 32 14.72 -6.30 -9.84
CA VAL A 32 15.39 -5.71 -11.01
C VAL A 32 14.53 -4.56 -11.53
N VAL A 33 15.15 -3.39 -11.70
CA VAL A 33 14.44 -2.15 -12.08
C VAL A 33 15.06 -1.56 -13.34
N HIS A 34 14.26 -1.43 -14.40
CA HIS A 34 14.63 -0.86 -15.70
C HIS A 34 13.71 0.34 -16.01
N LEU A 35 14.12 1.54 -15.63
CA LEU A 35 13.34 2.76 -15.82
C LEU A 35 13.83 3.53 -17.05
N ALA A 36 12.92 3.86 -17.98
CA ALA A 36 13.24 4.73 -19.10
C ALA A 36 13.59 6.14 -18.58
N PRO A 37 14.77 6.68 -18.91
CA PRO A 37 15.20 7.98 -18.36
C PRO A 37 14.35 9.17 -18.82
N ASP A 38 13.73 9.05 -19.98
CA ASP A 38 12.88 10.07 -20.64
C ASP A 38 11.38 9.76 -20.53
N LEU A 39 10.99 9.02 -19.48
CA LEU A 39 9.60 8.63 -19.29
C LEU A 39 8.69 9.86 -19.23
N GLY A 40 7.58 9.81 -19.98
CA GLY A 40 6.58 10.86 -19.99
C GLY A 40 5.88 11.02 -18.64
N VAL A 41 4.87 11.90 -18.61
CA VAL A 41 4.06 12.20 -17.42
C VAL A 41 2.67 11.62 -17.61
N VAL A 42 2.06 11.15 -16.52
CA VAL A 42 0.67 10.65 -16.49
C VAL A 42 -0.17 11.50 -15.53
N LEU A 43 -1.48 11.46 -15.67
CA LEU A 43 -2.40 12.07 -14.71
C LEU A 43 -2.87 10.97 -13.74
N ALA A 44 -2.33 10.95 -12.52
CA ALA A 44 -2.65 9.93 -11.52
C ALA A 44 -2.42 10.44 -10.09
N ASP A 45 -2.95 9.73 -9.12
CA ASP A 45 -2.64 9.94 -7.70
C ASP A 45 -1.42 9.10 -7.32
N ALA A 46 -0.41 9.72 -6.72
CA ALA A 46 0.84 9.07 -6.35
C ALA A 46 0.62 7.92 -5.37
N GLY A 47 -0.20 8.11 -4.32
CA GLY A 47 -0.48 7.07 -3.33
C GLY A 47 -1.23 5.89 -3.92
N GLN A 48 -2.14 6.13 -4.87
CA GLN A 48 -2.81 5.04 -5.60
C GLN A 48 -1.83 4.26 -6.48
N MET A 49 -0.88 4.92 -7.14
CA MET A 49 0.13 4.24 -7.95
C MET A 49 1.12 3.45 -7.07
N GLU A 50 1.50 3.96 -5.91
CA GLU A 50 2.26 3.19 -4.91
C GLU A 50 1.50 1.93 -4.50
N GLN A 51 0.20 2.04 -4.23
CA GLN A 51 -0.65 0.90 -3.89
C GLN A 51 -0.72 -0.14 -5.01
N VAL A 52 -0.77 0.29 -6.28
CA VAL A 52 -0.68 -0.62 -7.44
C VAL A 52 0.63 -1.40 -7.42
N ILE A 53 1.77 -0.71 -7.24
CA ILE A 53 3.10 -1.31 -7.21
C ILE A 53 3.21 -2.32 -6.08
N LEU A 54 2.80 -1.95 -4.87
CA LEU A 54 2.86 -2.81 -3.69
C LEU A 54 1.98 -4.05 -3.83
N ASN A 55 0.74 -3.90 -4.33
CA ASN A 55 -0.17 -5.04 -4.53
C ASN A 55 0.40 -6.05 -5.54
N LEU A 56 0.98 -5.57 -6.64
CA LEU A 56 1.59 -6.44 -7.64
C LEU A 56 2.85 -7.12 -7.09
N ALA A 57 3.68 -6.40 -6.34
CA ALA A 57 4.90 -6.93 -5.73
C ALA A 57 4.60 -8.01 -4.68
N VAL A 58 3.61 -7.78 -3.80
CA VAL A 58 3.19 -8.78 -2.80
C VAL A 58 2.63 -10.04 -3.47
N ASN A 59 1.85 -9.89 -4.55
CA ASN A 59 1.35 -11.04 -5.30
C ASN A 59 2.49 -11.81 -5.98
N ALA A 60 3.48 -11.13 -6.54
CA ALA A 60 4.66 -11.74 -7.12
C ALA A 60 5.47 -12.52 -6.07
N ARG A 61 5.71 -11.93 -4.87
CA ARG A 61 6.37 -12.60 -3.75
C ARG A 61 5.66 -13.91 -3.39
N ASP A 62 4.34 -13.84 -3.24
CA ASP A 62 3.55 -15.01 -2.84
C ASP A 62 3.53 -16.11 -3.91
N ALA A 63 3.73 -15.74 -5.18
CA ALA A 63 3.92 -16.68 -6.30
C ALA A 63 5.35 -17.27 -6.36
N MET A 64 6.31 -16.74 -5.60
CA MET A 64 7.72 -17.14 -5.58
C MET A 64 8.19 -17.69 -4.22
N PRO A 65 7.57 -18.75 -3.68
CA PRO A 65 7.88 -19.26 -2.33
C PRO A 65 9.28 -19.87 -2.20
N LYS A 66 10.00 -20.06 -3.30
CA LYS A 66 11.39 -20.56 -3.35
C LYS A 66 12.38 -19.48 -3.79
N GLY A 67 11.98 -18.22 -3.73
CA GLY A 67 12.73 -17.11 -4.33
C GLY A 67 12.50 -17.00 -5.83
N GLY A 68 13.17 -16.04 -6.45
CA GLY A 68 13.06 -15.76 -7.88
C GLY A 68 13.46 -14.34 -8.24
N GLN A 69 12.86 -13.81 -9.29
CA GLN A 69 13.15 -12.47 -9.78
C GLN A 69 11.83 -11.69 -9.97
N LEU A 70 11.80 -10.46 -9.49
CA LEU A 70 10.73 -9.47 -9.69
C LEU A 70 11.29 -8.32 -10.52
N VAL A 71 10.73 -8.10 -11.70
CA VAL A 71 11.18 -7.08 -12.65
C VAL A 71 10.17 -5.95 -12.73
N PHE A 72 10.65 -4.72 -12.61
CA PHE A 72 9.90 -3.50 -12.93
C PHE A 72 10.52 -2.82 -14.14
N GLU A 73 9.72 -2.54 -15.16
CA GLU A 73 10.19 -1.87 -16.37
C GLU A 73 9.21 -0.76 -16.76
N THR A 74 9.74 0.40 -17.16
CA THR A 74 8.93 1.50 -17.70
C THR A 74 9.41 1.89 -19.08
N ARG A 75 8.48 2.23 -19.97
CA ARG A 75 8.81 2.77 -21.28
C ARG A 75 7.68 3.63 -21.84
N ASN A 76 8.06 4.55 -22.75
CA ASN A 76 7.09 5.27 -23.57
C ASN A 76 6.69 4.37 -24.74
N VAL A 77 5.39 4.28 -25.04
CA VAL A 77 4.86 3.53 -26.17
C VAL A 77 3.84 4.36 -26.95
N GLU A 78 3.79 4.17 -28.24
CA GLU A 78 2.74 4.71 -29.10
C GLU A 78 1.91 3.55 -29.64
N LEU A 79 0.63 3.52 -29.28
CA LEU A 79 -0.29 2.49 -29.67
C LEU A 79 -1.04 2.92 -30.93
N GLY A 80 -0.78 2.22 -32.04
CA GLY A 80 -1.59 2.37 -33.26
C GLY A 80 -2.94 1.66 -33.11
N ASP A 81 -3.89 1.97 -34.00
CA ASP A 81 -5.27 1.50 -33.97
C ASP A 81 -5.42 -0.02 -33.77
N SER A 82 -4.60 -0.83 -34.43
CA SER A 82 -4.70 -2.30 -34.34
C SER A 82 -4.32 -2.83 -32.96
N ILE A 83 -3.27 -2.29 -32.33
CA ILE A 83 -2.80 -2.70 -30.99
C ILE A 83 -3.73 -2.12 -29.91
N ALA A 84 -4.16 -0.89 -30.12
CA ALA A 84 -5.09 -0.22 -29.21
C ALA A 84 -6.41 -0.97 -29.14
N ASN A 85 -7.01 -1.32 -30.28
CA ASN A 85 -8.27 -2.09 -30.35
C ASN A 85 -8.15 -3.47 -29.74
N ALA A 86 -7.02 -4.18 -29.94
CA ALA A 86 -6.77 -5.48 -29.33
C ALA A 86 -6.73 -5.43 -27.78
N ASN A 87 -6.41 -4.28 -27.22
CA ASN A 87 -6.31 -4.05 -25.76
C ASN A 87 -7.49 -3.22 -25.21
N ASN A 88 -8.55 -2.97 -25.97
CA ASN A 88 -9.65 -2.08 -25.60
C ASN A 88 -9.17 -0.67 -25.17
N LEU A 89 -8.16 -0.15 -25.87
CA LEU A 89 -7.59 1.18 -25.70
C LEU A 89 -7.88 2.05 -26.94
N THR A 90 -7.71 3.33 -26.81
CA THR A 90 -7.66 4.27 -27.95
C THR A 90 -6.23 4.39 -28.46
N ALA A 91 -6.05 4.59 -29.76
CA ALA A 91 -4.73 4.90 -30.30
C ALA A 91 -4.18 6.17 -29.66
N GLY A 92 -2.88 6.20 -29.38
CA GLY A 92 -2.26 7.34 -28.71
C GLY A 92 -0.96 7.02 -28.01
N ARG A 93 -0.46 8.01 -27.27
CA ARG A 93 0.78 7.89 -26.50
C ARG A 93 0.48 7.43 -25.09
N TYR A 94 1.21 6.42 -24.65
CA TYR A 94 1.08 5.81 -23.32
C TYR A 94 2.46 5.66 -22.67
N ILE A 95 2.43 5.54 -21.35
CA ILE A 95 3.49 4.91 -20.59
C ILE A 95 3.08 3.46 -20.40
N GLU A 96 3.97 2.53 -20.74
CA GLU A 96 3.85 1.13 -20.35
C GLU A 96 4.69 0.90 -19.11
N PHE A 97 4.04 0.36 -18.08
CA PHE A 97 4.68 -0.11 -16.86
C PHE A 97 4.49 -1.61 -16.76
N LEU A 98 5.60 -2.34 -16.73
CA LEU A 98 5.65 -3.79 -16.67
C LEU A 98 6.07 -4.24 -15.28
N VAL A 99 5.36 -5.23 -14.73
CA VAL A 99 5.72 -5.93 -13.50
C VAL A 99 5.73 -7.42 -13.80
N GLY A 100 6.91 -8.02 -13.80
CA GLY A 100 7.12 -9.43 -14.15
C GLY A 100 7.71 -10.23 -12.99
N ASP A 101 7.19 -11.43 -12.73
CA ASP A 101 7.73 -12.39 -11.78
C ASP A 101 8.10 -13.71 -12.45
N THR A 102 9.02 -14.46 -11.83
CA THR A 102 9.42 -15.80 -12.23
C THR A 102 8.77 -16.88 -11.38
N GLY A 103 7.60 -16.60 -10.83
CA GLY A 103 6.89 -17.47 -9.91
C GLY A 103 6.18 -18.65 -10.55
N THR A 104 5.21 -19.20 -9.81
CA THR A 104 4.47 -20.40 -10.22
C THR A 104 3.53 -20.17 -11.41
N GLY A 105 3.27 -18.93 -11.78
CA GLY A 105 2.28 -18.59 -12.80
C GLY A 105 0.86 -19.01 -12.45
N MET A 106 -0.07 -18.91 -13.43
CA MET A 106 -1.49 -19.14 -13.23
C MET A 106 -2.05 -20.03 -14.33
N ASP A 107 -2.93 -20.95 -13.96
CA ASP A 107 -3.74 -21.71 -14.91
C ASP A 107 -4.93 -20.87 -15.46
N LEU A 108 -5.60 -21.38 -16.50
CA LEU A 108 -6.68 -20.67 -17.18
C LEU A 108 -7.87 -20.39 -16.24
N SER A 109 -8.14 -21.25 -15.27
CA SER A 109 -9.25 -21.09 -14.33
C SER A 109 -9.03 -19.92 -13.39
N VAL A 110 -7.79 -19.67 -12.99
CA VAL A 110 -7.38 -18.52 -12.18
C VAL A 110 -7.37 -17.25 -13.03
N GLN A 111 -6.81 -17.33 -14.25
CA GLN A 111 -6.70 -16.18 -15.16
C GLN A 111 -8.06 -15.53 -15.47
N THR A 112 -9.11 -16.32 -15.65
CA THR A 112 -10.46 -15.82 -15.98
C THR A 112 -11.10 -15.02 -14.84
N ARG A 113 -10.67 -15.25 -13.60
CA ARG A 113 -11.25 -14.67 -12.39
C ARG A 113 -10.33 -13.69 -11.65
N LEU A 114 -9.16 -13.43 -12.22
CA LEU A 114 -8.06 -12.75 -11.58
C LEU A 114 -8.41 -11.39 -10.96
N PHE A 115 -9.30 -10.63 -11.59
CA PHE A 115 -9.73 -9.30 -11.15
C PHE A 115 -11.09 -9.30 -10.43
N GLU A 116 -11.69 -10.47 -10.17
CA GLU A 116 -12.94 -10.56 -9.39
C GLU A 116 -12.64 -10.20 -7.92
N PRO A 117 -13.43 -9.32 -7.31
CA PRO A 117 -13.32 -9.05 -5.88
C PRO A 117 -13.45 -10.33 -5.05
N PHE A 118 -12.65 -10.45 -4.00
CA PHE A 118 -12.61 -11.58 -3.07
C PHE A 118 -12.13 -12.91 -3.66
N PHE A 119 -11.76 -12.96 -4.94
CA PHE A 119 -11.17 -14.14 -5.52
C PHE A 119 -9.72 -14.34 -5.06
N THR A 120 -9.43 -15.50 -4.49
CA THR A 120 -8.09 -15.88 -4.03
C THR A 120 -7.88 -17.38 -4.14
N THR A 121 -6.67 -17.78 -4.52
CA THR A 121 -6.21 -19.17 -4.48
C THR A 121 -5.44 -19.51 -3.20
N LYS A 122 -5.25 -18.52 -2.31
CA LYS A 122 -4.53 -18.68 -1.04
C LYS A 122 -5.44 -19.35 0.00
N PRO A 123 -4.87 -20.08 0.98
CA PRO A 123 -5.64 -20.64 2.08
C PRO A 123 -6.44 -19.58 2.84
N THR A 124 -7.56 -20.00 3.42
CA THR A 124 -8.44 -19.14 4.22
C THR A 124 -7.63 -18.37 5.29
N GLY A 125 -7.76 -17.05 5.32
CA GLY A 125 -7.04 -16.16 6.22
C GLY A 125 -5.69 -15.63 5.71
N LYS A 126 -5.15 -16.14 4.58
CA LYS A 126 -3.86 -15.69 4.01
C LYS A 126 -3.99 -14.82 2.74
N GLY A 127 -5.18 -14.58 2.26
CA GLY A 127 -5.41 -13.76 1.08
C GLY A 127 -6.78 -13.09 1.12
N THR A 128 -6.80 -11.78 0.92
CA THR A 128 -8.04 -10.99 0.94
C THR A 128 -8.83 -11.10 -0.36
N GLY A 129 -8.17 -11.50 -1.46
CA GLY A 129 -8.76 -11.47 -2.79
C GLY A 129 -9.08 -10.06 -3.33
N LEU A 130 -8.64 -8.99 -2.62
CA LEU A 130 -8.91 -7.60 -3.01
C LEU A 130 -7.75 -6.92 -3.72
N GLY A 131 -6.52 -7.46 -3.63
CA GLY A 131 -5.32 -6.78 -4.15
C GLY A 131 -5.43 -6.45 -5.64
N LEU A 132 -5.76 -7.42 -6.49
CA LEU A 132 -5.83 -7.22 -7.94
C LEU A 132 -7.11 -6.50 -8.40
N SER A 133 -8.22 -6.68 -7.72
CA SER A 133 -9.44 -5.90 -7.98
C SER A 133 -9.22 -4.41 -7.63
N THR A 134 -8.47 -4.11 -6.57
CA THR A 134 -8.05 -2.75 -6.21
C THR A 134 -7.14 -2.16 -7.29
N VAL A 135 -6.13 -2.91 -7.77
CA VAL A 135 -5.26 -2.50 -8.88
C VAL A 135 -6.10 -2.13 -10.10
N TYR A 136 -7.02 -3.01 -10.50
CA TYR A 136 -7.91 -2.76 -11.64
C TYR A 136 -8.75 -1.49 -11.45
N GLY A 137 -9.35 -1.30 -10.27
CA GLY A 137 -10.13 -0.11 -9.94
C GLY A 137 -9.33 1.20 -9.98
N ILE A 138 -8.10 1.19 -9.46
CA ILE A 138 -7.18 2.35 -9.50
C ILE A 138 -6.84 2.71 -10.94
N LEU A 139 -6.43 1.72 -11.73
CA LEU A 139 -6.03 1.94 -13.10
C LEU A 139 -7.19 2.44 -13.97
N LYS A 140 -8.41 1.94 -13.77
CA LYS A 140 -9.61 2.44 -14.45
C LYS A 140 -9.88 3.92 -14.14
N ARG A 141 -9.71 4.35 -12.90
CA ARG A 141 -9.84 5.77 -12.51
C ARG A 141 -8.76 6.67 -13.13
N ALA A 142 -7.56 6.14 -13.32
CA ALA A 142 -6.47 6.80 -14.02
C ALA A 142 -6.59 6.71 -15.56
N HIS A 143 -7.75 6.28 -16.10
CA HIS A 143 -7.95 6.01 -17.53
C HIS A 143 -6.93 5.03 -18.12
N GLY A 144 -6.30 4.23 -17.28
CA GLY A 144 -5.34 3.22 -17.65
C GLY A 144 -5.97 1.88 -17.98
N HIS A 145 -5.13 0.98 -18.45
CA HIS A 145 -5.50 -0.40 -18.76
C HIS A 145 -4.44 -1.37 -18.25
N ILE A 146 -4.86 -2.58 -17.89
CA ILE A 146 -3.97 -3.65 -17.46
C ILE A 146 -4.24 -4.91 -18.26
N THR A 147 -3.18 -5.51 -18.77
CA THR A 147 -3.16 -6.85 -19.38
C THR A 147 -2.16 -7.71 -18.64
N PHE A 148 -2.20 -9.01 -18.88
CA PHE A 148 -1.21 -9.93 -18.33
C PHE A 148 -0.94 -11.10 -19.27
N THR A 149 0.22 -11.69 -19.09
CA THR A 149 0.59 -12.99 -19.64
C THR A 149 1.07 -13.88 -18.51
N SER A 150 0.57 -15.11 -18.43
CA SER A 150 0.96 -16.06 -17.39
C SER A 150 0.90 -17.48 -17.92
N GLN A 151 1.86 -18.30 -17.49
CA GLN A 151 1.87 -19.73 -17.77
C GLN A 151 2.30 -20.49 -16.52
N PRO A 152 1.66 -21.61 -16.18
CA PRO A 152 2.08 -22.43 -15.05
C PRO A 152 3.57 -22.78 -15.13
N GLY A 153 4.29 -22.50 -14.04
CA GLY A 153 5.74 -22.72 -13.93
C GLY A 153 6.65 -21.67 -14.59
N HIS A 154 6.12 -20.64 -15.24
CA HIS A 154 6.90 -19.62 -15.97
C HIS A 154 6.64 -18.19 -15.45
N GLY A 155 5.90 -18.05 -14.35
CA GLY A 155 5.61 -16.74 -13.74
C GLY A 155 4.49 -15.98 -14.43
N THR A 156 4.40 -14.69 -14.07
CA THR A 156 3.37 -13.78 -14.57
C THR A 156 3.99 -12.45 -14.95
N THR A 157 3.52 -11.84 -16.03
CA THR A 157 3.89 -10.49 -16.41
C THR A 157 2.63 -9.66 -16.58
N PHE A 158 2.48 -8.64 -15.73
CA PHE A 158 1.45 -7.60 -15.87
C PHE A 158 1.99 -6.46 -16.72
N ARG A 159 1.17 -5.94 -17.63
CA ARG A 159 1.45 -4.76 -18.44
C ARG A 159 0.37 -3.72 -18.20
N ILE A 160 0.77 -2.57 -17.71
CA ILE A 160 -0.09 -1.44 -17.37
C ILE A 160 0.17 -0.34 -18.38
N PHE A 161 -0.89 0.16 -19.01
CA PHE A 161 -0.86 1.27 -19.94
C PHE A 161 -1.55 2.47 -19.30
N LEU A 162 -0.82 3.56 -19.15
CA LEU A 162 -1.34 4.84 -18.63
C LEU A 162 -1.25 5.89 -19.72
N PRO A 163 -2.35 6.65 -20.00
CA PRO A 163 -2.30 7.72 -20.99
C PRO A 163 -1.22 8.75 -20.65
N ARG A 164 -0.32 8.99 -21.59
CA ARG A 164 0.70 10.02 -21.46
C ARG A 164 0.09 11.37 -21.73
N ILE A 165 0.33 12.34 -20.84
CA ILE A 165 -0.05 13.72 -21.08
C ILE A 165 1.13 14.50 -21.66
N ASP A 166 0.86 15.28 -22.71
CA ASP A 166 1.84 16.19 -23.30
C ASP A 166 1.81 17.51 -22.50
N THR A 167 2.36 17.48 -21.32
CA THR A 167 2.62 18.70 -20.57
C THR A 167 4.05 19.12 -20.80
N ASN A 168 4.22 20.30 -21.40
CA ASN A 168 5.46 21.06 -21.32
C ASN A 168 5.60 21.57 -19.88
N LEU A 169 5.71 20.65 -18.93
CA LEU A 169 6.03 20.96 -17.54
C LEU A 169 7.51 21.28 -17.51
N ALA A 170 7.81 22.54 -17.82
CA ALA A 170 9.00 23.15 -17.29
C ALA A 170 9.05 22.82 -15.80
N ALA A 171 10.08 22.05 -15.41
CA ALA A 171 10.42 21.68 -14.04
C ALA A 171 9.18 21.33 -13.19
N ALA A 172 8.97 20.03 -12.91
CA ALA A 172 8.16 19.64 -11.77
C ALA A 172 8.55 20.56 -10.61
N PRO A 173 7.60 21.16 -9.88
CA PRO A 173 7.98 21.81 -8.64
C PRO A 173 8.75 20.76 -7.86
N ASP A 174 9.99 21.11 -7.53
CA ASP A 174 10.84 20.42 -6.58
C ASP A 174 9.93 19.84 -5.50
N PRO A 175 10.03 18.56 -5.12
CA PRO A 175 9.18 18.02 -4.09
C PRO A 175 9.33 18.96 -2.90
N ARG A 176 8.37 19.89 -2.77
CA ARG A 176 8.30 20.72 -1.57
C ARG A 176 8.34 19.72 -0.44
N PRO A 177 9.09 19.98 0.62
CA PRO A 177 9.21 19.05 1.73
C PRO A 177 7.83 18.90 2.41
N ALA A 178 6.96 18.09 1.80
CA ALA A 178 5.77 17.55 2.45
C ALA A 178 6.16 16.79 3.72
N ASP A 179 7.40 16.31 3.78
CA ASP A 179 8.01 15.67 4.93
C ASP A 179 8.08 16.56 6.18
N ALA A 180 8.26 17.87 6.04
CA ALA A 180 8.38 18.74 7.22
C ALA A 180 7.07 18.86 8.00
N THR A 181 5.92 18.75 7.32
CA THR A 181 4.59 18.84 7.94
C THR A 181 4.12 17.52 8.54
N LEU A 182 4.76 16.40 8.19
CA LEU A 182 4.42 15.06 8.70
C LEU A 182 5.26 14.63 9.90
N ARG A 183 6.24 15.45 10.29
CA ARG A 183 7.11 15.17 11.43
C ARG A 183 6.39 15.43 12.75
N GLY A 184 6.72 14.60 13.73
CA GLY A 184 6.23 14.72 15.09
C GLY A 184 7.27 14.35 16.14
N ARG A 185 6.92 14.52 17.41
CA ARG A 185 7.73 14.10 18.56
C ARG A 185 6.91 13.28 19.54
N GLU A 186 5.65 13.03 19.16
CA GLU A 186 4.69 12.32 19.96
C GLU A 186 5.12 10.87 20.13
N ARG A 187 4.66 10.26 21.21
CA ARG A 187 4.93 8.86 21.52
C ARG A 187 3.84 7.97 20.93
N VAL A 188 4.25 7.01 20.12
CA VAL A 188 3.33 6.10 19.41
C VAL A 188 3.57 4.66 19.87
N LEU A 189 2.50 3.98 20.30
CA LEU A 189 2.48 2.56 20.58
C LEU A 189 1.95 1.80 19.36
N ILE A 190 2.77 0.94 18.77
CA ILE A 190 2.39 0.04 17.67
C ILE A 190 2.03 -1.31 18.27
N VAL A 191 0.87 -1.88 17.88
CA VAL A 191 0.46 -3.24 18.25
C VAL A 191 0.11 -4.00 16.98
N GLU A 192 0.99 -4.93 16.61
CA GLU A 192 0.92 -5.64 15.32
C GLU A 192 1.60 -7.01 15.45
N ASP A 193 0.90 -8.09 15.14
CA ASP A 193 1.41 -9.46 15.25
C ASP A 193 2.27 -9.90 14.04
N ASP A 194 2.11 -9.26 12.89
CA ASP A 194 3.02 -9.43 11.76
C ASP A 194 4.28 -8.57 11.97
N ALA A 195 5.41 -9.24 12.23
CA ALA A 195 6.69 -8.58 12.49
C ALA A 195 7.15 -7.69 11.32
N THR A 196 6.80 -8.05 10.07
CA THR A 196 7.16 -7.27 8.88
C THR A 196 6.39 -5.96 8.84
N VAL A 197 5.08 -6.01 9.09
CA VAL A 197 4.22 -4.83 9.14
C VAL A 197 4.60 -3.94 10.33
N CYS A 198 4.86 -4.54 11.50
CA CYS A 198 5.31 -3.81 12.69
C CYS A 198 6.60 -3.03 12.42
N GLU A 199 7.62 -3.67 11.84
CA GLU A 199 8.91 -3.03 11.52
C GLU A 199 8.75 -1.95 10.44
N LEU A 200 7.87 -2.15 9.46
CA LEU A 200 7.54 -1.12 8.47
C LEU A 200 6.96 0.13 9.15
N VAL A 201 5.91 -0.05 9.96
CA VAL A 201 5.25 1.06 10.66
C VAL A 201 6.25 1.78 11.56
N ARG A 202 7.06 1.04 12.32
CA ARG A 202 8.13 1.57 13.17
C ARG A 202 9.12 2.42 12.37
N SER A 203 9.67 1.87 11.30
CA SER A 203 10.66 2.56 10.46
C SER A 203 10.13 3.86 9.87
N VAL A 204 8.86 3.86 9.42
CA VAL A 204 8.24 5.08 8.89
C VAL A 204 8.11 6.13 9.97
N LEU A 205 7.61 5.78 11.15
CA LEU A 205 7.38 6.73 12.23
C LEU A 205 8.70 7.25 12.83
N ASP A 206 9.70 6.38 13.04
CA ASP A 206 11.04 6.78 13.48
C ASP A 206 11.67 7.79 12.50
N SER A 207 11.54 7.56 11.18
CA SER A 207 12.08 8.48 10.16
C SER A 207 11.42 9.86 10.17
N HIS A 208 10.19 9.95 10.69
CA HIS A 208 9.45 11.19 10.87
C HIS A 208 9.61 11.81 12.26
N GLY A 209 10.45 11.23 13.15
CA GLY A 209 10.82 11.78 14.44
C GLY A 209 9.93 11.40 15.61
N TYR A 210 8.97 10.50 15.42
CA TYR A 210 8.13 9.97 16.49
C TYR A 210 8.92 9.05 17.43
N SER A 211 8.55 9.01 18.72
CA SER A 211 9.09 8.05 19.69
C SER A 211 8.22 6.78 19.68
N VAL A 212 8.77 5.65 19.26
CA VAL A 212 7.97 4.45 18.97
C VAL A 212 8.19 3.35 20.01
N LEU A 213 7.09 2.81 20.54
CA LEU A 213 7.02 1.59 21.32
C LEU A 213 6.34 0.51 20.47
N THR A 214 6.82 -0.74 20.51
CA THR A 214 6.23 -1.84 19.73
C THR A 214 5.84 -2.99 20.64
N ALA A 215 4.69 -3.60 20.35
CA ALA A 215 4.21 -4.81 20.98
C ALA A 215 3.68 -5.77 19.90
N ALA A 216 4.05 -7.03 19.98
CA ALA A 216 3.56 -8.05 19.06
C ALA A 216 2.19 -8.61 19.46
N GLN A 217 1.79 -8.40 20.71
CA GLN A 217 0.55 -8.93 21.27
C GLN A 217 -0.09 -7.94 22.26
N PRO A 218 -1.43 -8.03 22.47
CA PRO A 218 -2.15 -7.14 23.38
C PRO A 218 -1.61 -7.15 24.83
N ASP A 219 -1.22 -8.31 25.37
CA ASP A 219 -0.71 -8.43 26.73
C ASP A 219 0.65 -7.72 26.91
N GLU A 220 1.50 -7.77 25.88
CA GLU A 220 2.75 -7.02 25.83
C GLU A 220 2.48 -5.51 25.81
N ALA A 221 1.51 -5.08 25.00
CA ALA A 221 1.09 -3.68 24.94
C ALA A 221 0.57 -3.17 26.29
N GLU A 222 -0.25 -3.95 27.00
CA GLU A 222 -0.73 -3.62 28.35
C GLU A 222 0.43 -3.51 29.36
N THR A 223 1.44 -4.38 29.23
CA THR A 223 2.63 -4.37 30.07
C THR A 223 3.49 -3.15 29.82
N LEU A 224 3.76 -2.81 28.56
CA LEU A 224 4.49 -1.59 28.16
C LEU A 224 3.74 -0.33 28.61
N PHE A 225 2.44 -0.30 28.44
CA PHE A 225 1.59 0.83 28.83
C PHE A 225 1.57 1.04 30.37
N ALA A 226 1.79 0.01 31.17
CA ALA A 226 1.87 0.11 32.62
C ALA A 226 3.21 0.68 33.13
N GLN A 227 4.24 0.74 32.27
CA GLN A 227 5.54 1.36 32.61
C GLN A 227 5.44 2.88 32.58
N PRO A 228 6.37 3.60 33.25
CA PRO A 228 6.36 5.07 33.24
C PRO A 228 6.34 5.66 31.83
N ASP A 229 7.11 5.09 30.93
CA ASP A 229 7.19 5.51 29.52
C ASP A 229 5.92 5.24 28.72
N GLY A 230 5.10 4.27 29.12
CA GLY A 230 3.84 3.94 28.45
C GLY A 230 2.68 4.86 28.80
N GLN A 231 2.76 5.57 29.91
CA GLN A 231 1.66 6.47 30.36
C GLN A 231 1.55 7.74 29.50
N ASP A 232 2.62 8.12 28.81
CA ASP A 232 2.70 9.30 27.93
C ASP A 232 2.49 8.95 26.45
N VAL A 233 1.81 7.85 26.13
CA VAL A 233 1.47 7.50 24.75
C VAL A 233 0.39 8.42 24.22
N ASP A 234 0.70 9.12 23.13
CA ASP A 234 -0.20 10.06 22.45
C ASP A 234 -1.11 9.36 21.42
N LEU A 235 -0.57 8.30 20.79
CA LEU A 235 -1.27 7.56 19.74
C LEU A 235 -0.99 6.06 19.86
N MET A 236 -2.04 5.26 19.76
CA MET A 236 -1.95 3.82 19.53
C MET A 236 -2.25 3.53 18.05
N VAL A 237 -1.35 2.82 17.38
CA VAL A 237 -1.54 2.27 16.02
C VAL A 237 -1.65 0.76 16.14
N SER A 238 -2.81 0.19 15.83
CA SER A 238 -3.07 -1.23 16.10
C SER A 238 -3.71 -1.94 14.92
N ASP A 239 -3.33 -3.21 14.67
CA ASP A 239 -4.19 -4.08 13.88
C ASP A 239 -5.53 -4.30 14.62
N VAL A 240 -6.60 -4.44 13.85
CA VAL A 240 -7.93 -4.76 14.38
C VAL A 240 -8.00 -6.24 14.78
N VAL A 241 -7.44 -7.12 13.96
CA VAL A 241 -7.55 -8.57 14.11
C VAL A 241 -6.20 -9.14 14.56
N MET A 242 -6.11 -9.48 15.85
CA MET A 242 -4.92 -10.10 16.43
C MET A 242 -5.32 -11.37 17.22
N PRO A 243 -4.40 -12.31 17.42
CA PRO A 243 -4.65 -13.47 18.29
C PRO A 243 -5.00 -13.06 19.72
N GLY A 244 -6.06 -13.63 20.27
CA GLY A 244 -6.51 -13.35 21.65
C GLY A 244 -7.45 -12.15 21.72
N LEU A 245 -6.96 -11.02 22.19
CA LEU A 245 -7.74 -9.79 22.33
C LEU A 245 -7.68 -8.96 21.04
N SER A 246 -8.83 -8.47 20.56
CA SER A 246 -8.86 -7.58 19.39
C SER A 246 -8.22 -6.22 19.69
N GLY A 247 -7.68 -5.55 18.64
CA GLY A 247 -7.12 -4.21 18.77
C GLY A 247 -8.14 -3.19 19.31
N MET A 248 -9.42 -3.37 19.00
CA MET A 248 -10.50 -2.49 19.48
C MET A 248 -10.76 -2.67 20.98
N GLU A 249 -10.76 -3.90 21.47
CA GLU A 249 -10.90 -4.17 22.91
C GLU A 249 -9.70 -3.65 23.69
N LEU A 250 -8.47 -3.84 23.15
CA LEU A 250 -7.26 -3.29 23.72
C LEU A 250 -7.34 -1.76 23.80
N ALA A 251 -7.69 -1.09 22.69
CA ALA A 251 -7.87 0.37 22.64
C ALA A 251 -8.85 0.85 23.70
N SER A 252 -9.99 0.17 23.85
CA SER A 252 -10.99 0.51 24.88
C SER A 252 -10.42 0.41 26.30
N ARG A 253 -9.57 -0.59 26.59
CA ARG A 253 -8.92 -0.75 27.89
C ARG A 253 -7.88 0.34 28.15
N LEU A 254 -7.03 0.63 27.16
CA LEU A 254 -5.96 1.62 27.30
C LEU A 254 -6.51 3.05 27.34
N SER A 255 -7.54 3.36 26.56
CA SER A 255 -8.18 4.69 26.58
C SER A 255 -8.86 5.02 27.92
N ARG A 256 -9.29 4.01 28.68
CA ARG A 256 -9.78 4.24 30.07
C ARG A 256 -8.66 4.68 31.00
N LYS A 257 -7.41 4.22 30.77
CA LYS A 257 -6.23 4.60 31.56
C LYS A 257 -5.64 5.92 31.09
N ASN A 258 -5.65 6.19 29.79
CA ASN A 258 -5.23 7.47 29.18
C ASN A 258 -6.29 7.99 28.20
N PRO A 259 -7.27 8.80 28.66
CA PRO A 259 -8.33 9.34 27.80
C PRO A 259 -7.86 10.33 26.72
N ARG A 260 -6.61 10.78 26.79
CA ARG A 260 -6.03 11.68 25.77
C ARG A 260 -5.40 10.92 24.61
N MET A 261 -5.10 9.64 24.80
CA MET A 261 -4.52 8.79 23.78
C MET A 261 -5.47 8.65 22.59
N LYS A 262 -4.99 8.96 21.41
CA LYS A 262 -5.71 8.76 20.16
C LYS A 262 -5.48 7.34 19.64
N VAL A 263 -6.35 6.88 18.74
CA VAL A 263 -6.25 5.52 18.20
C VAL A 263 -6.38 5.55 16.68
N LEU A 264 -5.48 4.85 16.01
CA LEU A 264 -5.51 4.56 14.58
C LEU A 264 -5.51 3.05 14.39
N PHE A 265 -6.55 2.51 13.77
CA PHE A 265 -6.60 1.10 13.44
C PHE A 265 -6.07 0.83 12.04
N MET A 266 -5.32 -0.25 11.88
CA MET A 266 -4.92 -0.81 10.61
C MET A 266 -5.77 -2.05 10.32
N SER A 267 -6.32 -2.18 9.12
CA SER A 267 -7.13 -3.36 8.76
C SER A 267 -7.09 -3.64 7.27
N GLY A 268 -7.06 -4.92 6.90
CA GLY A 268 -7.30 -5.38 5.53
C GLY A 268 -8.78 -5.30 5.11
N TYR A 269 -9.70 -5.25 6.10
CA TYR A 269 -11.16 -5.26 5.90
C TYR A 269 -11.82 -4.24 6.83
N ILE A 270 -11.91 -3.01 6.36
CA ILE A 270 -12.53 -1.94 7.16
C ILE A 270 -14.01 -2.23 7.41
N ASP A 271 -14.76 -2.64 6.37
CA ASP A 271 -16.20 -2.90 6.47
C ASP A 271 -16.55 -4.01 7.48
N ASP A 272 -15.78 -5.12 7.47
CA ASP A 272 -15.99 -6.22 8.41
C ASP A 272 -15.63 -5.83 9.86
N ALA A 273 -14.61 -4.99 10.06
CA ALA A 273 -14.19 -4.54 11.36
C ALA A 273 -15.23 -3.58 11.99
N ILE A 274 -15.76 -2.65 11.21
CA ILE A 274 -16.80 -1.68 11.60
C ILE A 274 -18.11 -2.41 11.92
N VAL A 275 -18.54 -3.33 11.03
CA VAL A 275 -19.79 -4.09 11.21
C VAL A 275 -19.75 -4.97 12.46
N ARG A 276 -18.62 -5.64 12.72
CA ARG A 276 -18.46 -6.48 13.92
C ARG A 276 -18.42 -5.69 15.22
N ALA A 277 -17.92 -4.46 15.18
CA ALA A 277 -17.79 -3.63 16.36
C ALA A 277 -19.05 -2.79 16.67
N GLY A 278 -19.99 -2.68 15.74
CA GLY A 278 -21.20 -1.85 15.90
C GLY A 278 -20.89 -0.35 16.08
N ILE A 279 -19.73 0.10 15.55
CA ILE A 279 -19.25 1.48 15.67
C ILE A 279 -19.52 2.21 14.35
N GLU A 280 -20.00 3.44 14.39
CA GLU A 280 -20.13 4.25 13.19
C GLU A 280 -18.72 4.66 12.70
N GLU A 281 -18.49 4.58 11.38
CA GLU A 281 -17.23 4.91 10.70
C GLU A 281 -16.69 6.31 11.02
N LYS A 282 -17.56 7.17 11.53
CA LYS A 282 -17.28 8.58 11.87
C LYS A 282 -16.49 8.78 13.17
N ASP A 283 -16.45 7.77 14.03
CA ASP A 283 -15.92 7.91 15.38
C ASP A 283 -14.53 7.29 15.56
N VAL A 284 -14.00 6.59 14.54
CA VAL A 284 -12.74 5.85 14.63
C VAL A 284 -11.88 6.09 13.40
N ALA A 285 -10.58 6.32 13.62
CA ALA A 285 -9.62 6.48 12.54
C ALA A 285 -9.13 5.11 12.04
N PHE A 286 -9.23 4.88 10.72
CA PHE A 286 -8.76 3.66 10.07
C PHE A 286 -7.73 3.95 8.99
N LEU A 287 -6.79 3.00 8.80
CA LEU A 287 -5.86 2.93 7.69
C LEU A 287 -5.96 1.54 7.06
N GLN A 288 -6.36 1.49 5.80
CA GLN A 288 -6.53 0.22 5.08
C GLN A 288 -5.19 -0.38 4.69
N LYS A 289 -4.98 -1.65 5.00
CA LYS A 289 -3.86 -2.46 4.50
C LYS A 289 -4.20 -3.01 3.09
N PRO A 290 -3.23 -3.00 2.13
CA PRO A 290 -1.87 -2.45 2.24
C PRO A 290 -1.86 -0.93 2.13
N PHE A 291 -0.96 -0.28 2.85
CA PHE A 291 -0.76 1.17 2.86
C PHE A 291 0.67 1.56 2.51
N THR A 292 0.84 2.80 2.06
CA THR A 292 2.16 3.36 1.75
C THR A 292 2.77 4.09 2.96
N PRO A 293 4.10 4.26 3.02
CA PRO A 293 4.75 5.06 4.06
C PRO A 293 4.16 6.47 4.20
N VAL A 294 3.93 7.12 3.07
CA VAL A 294 3.36 8.49 3.06
C VAL A 294 1.91 8.49 3.55
N ALA A 295 1.10 7.49 3.15
CA ALA A 295 -0.28 7.37 3.62
C ALA A 295 -0.33 7.16 5.14
N LEU A 296 0.55 6.31 5.69
CA LEU A 296 0.68 6.09 7.13
C LEU A 296 1.08 7.39 7.84
N ALA A 297 2.17 8.06 7.42
CA ALA A 297 2.66 9.28 8.07
C ALA A 297 1.59 10.39 8.03
N ARG A 298 0.90 10.56 6.91
CA ARG A 298 -0.20 11.52 6.77
C ARG A 298 -1.36 11.18 7.72
N LYS A 299 -1.77 9.90 7.75
CA LYS A 299 -2.90 9.48 8.61
C LYS A 299 -2.58 9.61 10.09
N VAL A 300 -1.36 9.30 10.49
CA VAL A 300 -0.87 9.51 11.85
C VAL A 300 -0.92 11.00 12.23
N ARG A 301 -0.46 11.90 11.34
CA ARG A 301 -0.51 13.33 11.60
C ARG A 301 -1.94 13.87 11.66
N GLU A 302 -2.80 13.44 10.73
CA GLU A 302 -4.24 13.78 10.72
C GLU A 302 -4.92 13.43 12.07
N VAL A 303 -4.66 12.21 12.55
CA VAL A 303 -5.21 11.74 13.82
C VAL A 303 -4.65 12.55 14.99
N LEU A 304 -3.32 12.78 15.03
CA LEU A 304 -2.68 13.53 16.11
C LEU A 304 -3.08 15.01 16.15
N ASP A 305 -3.29 15.65 15.01
CA ASP A 305 -3.72 17.04 14.94
C ASP A 305 -5.22 17.23 15.22
N GLY A 306 -6.00 16.16 15.12
CA GLY A 306 -7.45 16.23 15.26
C GLY A 306 -8.13 16.94 14.09
N THR A 307 -7.43 17.11 12.97
CA THR A 307 -7.89 17.81 11.79
C THR A 307 -8.55 16.79 10.86
N ARG A 308 -9.87 16.85 10.68
CA ARG A 308 -10.50 16.25 9.49
C ARG A 308 -10.09 17.13 8.31
N ILE A 309 -9.25 16.63 7.44
CA ILE A 309 -9.10 17.21 6.11
C ILE A 309 -10.35 16.78 5.35
N GLU A 310 -11.25 17.77 5.11
CA GLU A 310 -12.45 17.61 4.28
C GLU A 310 -12.11 17.18 2.84
#